data_0b2bac1e1d029b9fb215e228485c0ff1
#
_entry.id   0b2bac1e1d029b9fb215e228485c0ff1
#
_cell.length_a   1.000
_cell.length_b   1.000
_cell.length_c   1.000
_cell.angle_alpha   90.00
_cell.angle_beta   90.00
_cell.angle_gamma   90.00
#
_symmetry.space_group_name_H-M   'P 1'
#
loop_
_entity.id
_entity.type
_entity.pdbx_description
1 polymer ?
#
loop_
_entity_poly.entity_id
_entity_poly.type
_entity_poly.pdbx_seq_one_letter_code
_entity_poly.pdbx_strand_id
1 'polypeptide(L)'
;MRSVKTNTMTDKAGTADRVGLDPQAEMLLSLAEAIELPDLSTLSAPAARELYDLQTADIGSTSPLGSVSNHVIPGPGGDLAIRVYKPVPGNPDSAEQPPTLMYFHGGGWVLGNLETHDVVCRALCENVDAAVVSVEYRLAPEDPFPAAPDDCETATRWVVENADSIGVDASRLALCGDSAGGNLAAVVAQRFAVDGPKVAAQVLIYPSTDLSDLTRPSLKRNSEGYLLTEAAMKWFYSHYITDPDDVTNPSASPMLGELSGQPPALVITAEFDPLLDDGRAYADALRTAGVDVEYVEYPGQIHTFFTQVGLIDDSLHAVRRVGTFLNTKWTEISVQ
;
A
#
# COMPACT_ATOMS: atom_id res chain seq x y z
N MET A 1 26.74 -55.49 22.65
CA MET A 1 26.75 -54.52 21.53
C MET A 1 25.31 -54.04 21.27
N ARG A 2 24.95 -52.87 21.76
CA ARG A 2 23.64 -52.25 21.49
C ARG A 2 23.87 -51.21 20.41
N SER A 3 23.20 -51.43 19.26
CA SER A 3 23.18 -50.50 18.14
C SER A 3 22.44 -49.24 18.51
N VAL A 4 23.12 -48.09 18.44
CA VAL A 4 22.54 -46.77 18.57
C VAL A 4 21.97 -46.44 17.20
N LYS A 5 20.63 -46.36 17.11
CA LYS A 5 19.95 -45.80 15.92
C LYS A 5 20.12 -44.29 15.94
N THR A 6 20.92 -43.76 15.04
CA THR A 6 20.98 -42.34 14.70
C THR A 6 19.62 -41.96 14.08
N ASN A 7 18.90 -41.12 14.78
CA ASN A 7 17.70 -40.48 14.30
C ASN A 7 18.13 -39.36 13.34
N THR A 8 18.02 -39.60 12.05
CA THR A 8 18.18 -38.54 11.05
C THR A 8 16.97 -37.61 11.18
N MET A 9 17.21 -36.43 11.76
CA MET A 9 16.30 -35.30 11.60
C MET A 9 16.16 -35.05 10.08
N THR A 10 14.95 -35.20 9.60
CA THR A 10 14.57 -34.72 8.27
C THR A 10 14.68 -33.21 8.29
N ASP A 11 15.63 -32.66 7.51
CA ASP A 11 15.68 -31.25 7.18
C ASP A 11 14.30 -30.84 6.67
N LYS A 12 13.61 -29.96 7.41
CA LYS A 12 12.46 -29.24 6.92
C LYS A 12 12.96 -28.35 5.79
N ALA A 13 12.30 -28.41 4.66
CA ALA A 13 12.58 -27.63 3.47
C ALA A 13 12.77 -26.14 3.83
N GLY A 14 13.92 -25.59 3.42
CA GLY A 14 14.16 -24.19 3.13
C GLY A 14 13.79 -23.18 4.22
N THR A 15 14.62 -23.07 5.27
CA THR A 15 14.73 -21.77 5.94
C THR A 15 15.42 -20.82 4.97
N ALA A 16 14.70 -19.79 4.51
CA ALA A 16 15.30 -18.70 3.74
C ALA A 16 16.54 -18.16 4.49
N ASP A 17 17.56 -17.77 3.74
CA ASP A 17 18.76 -17.15 4.33
C ASP A 17 18.38 -15.78 4.89
N ARG A 18 18.19 -15.70 6.21
CA ARG A 18 17.75 -14.50 6.95
C ARG A 18 18.90 -13.60 7.39
N VAL A 19 20.09 -13.80 6.83
CA VAL A 19 21.20 -12.90 7.10
C VAL A 19 20.91 -11.51 6.56
N GLY A 20 20.92 -10.53 7.46
CA GLY A 20 20.65 -9.13 7.10
C GLY A 20 19.22 -8.64 7.40
N LEU A 21 18.30 -9.53 7.84
CA LEU A 21 16.98 -9.10 8.29
C LEU A 21 17.08 -8.17 9.50
N ASP A 22 16.18 -7.20 9.55
CA ASP A 22 15.94 -6.41 10.75
C ASP A 22 15.41 -7.31 11.88
N PRO A 23 15.88 -7.17 13.13
CA PRO A 23 15.44 -8.03 14.23
C PRO A 23 13.94 -8.02 14.49
N GLN A 24 13.24 -6.92 14.27
CA GLN A 24 11.79 -6.82 14.44
C GLN A 24 11.05 -7.51 13.30
N ALA A 25 11.58 -7.42 12.06
CA ALA A 25 11.07 -8.18 10.93
C ALA A 25 11.27 -9.69 11.12
N GLU A 26 12.44 -10.12 11.62
CA GLU A 26 12.72 -11.52 11.97
C GLU A 26 11.79 -12.05 13.07
N MET A 27 11.51 -11.23 14.07
CA MET A 27 10.56 -11.58 15.15
C MET A 27 9.16 -11.80 14.58
N LEU A 28 8.69 -10.93 13.69
CA LEU A 28 7.38 -11.05 13.06
C LEU A 28 7.27 -12.34 12.22
N LEU A 29 8.30 -12.65 11.42
CA LEU A 29 8.36 -13.89 10.64
C LEU A 29 8.36 -15.13 11.54
N SER A 30 9.12 -15.10 12.63
CA SER A 30 9.20 -16.19 13.59
C SER A 30 7.86 -16.42 14.31
N LEU A 31 7.11 -15.35 14.59
CA LEU A 31 5.77 -15.45 15.16
C LEU A 31 4.81 -16.09 14.15
N ALA A 32 4.84 -15.66 12.89
CA ALA A 32 4.01 -16.23 11.83
C ALA A 32 4.25 -17.74 11.64
N GLU A 33 5.53 -18.16 11.70
CA GLU A 33 5.90 -19.59 11.66
C GLU A 33 5.40 -20.36 12.88
N ALA A 34 5.52 -19.77 14.08
CA ALA A 34 5.12 -20.41 15.32
C ALA A 34 3.62 -20.70 15.44
N ILE A 35 2.78 -19.86 14.80
CA ILE A 35 1.33 -20.04 14.75
C ILE A 35 0.89 -20.84 13.52
N GLU A 36 1.83 -21.36 12.72
CA GLU A 36 1.58 -22.19 11.54
C GLU A 36 0.54 -21.57 10.60
N LEU A 37 0.74 -20.27 10.24
CA LEU A 37 -0.15 -19.59 9.31
C LEU A 37 -0.28 -20.37 8.00
N PRO A 38 -1.52 -20.61 7.53
CA PRO A 38 -1.72 -21.28 6.25
C PRO A 38 -1.22 -20.40 5.09
N ASP A 39 -0.71 -21.01 4.05
CA ASP A 39 -0.38 -20.32 2.80
C ASP A 39 -1.67 -19.75 2.18
N LEU A 40 -1.70 -18.43 1.94
CA LEU A 40 -2.85 -17.74 1.35
C LEU A 40 -3.30 -18.36 0.04
N SER A 41 -2.36 -18.88 -0.77
CA SER A 41 -2.67 -19.52 -2.05
C SER A 41 -3.52 -20.80 -1.92
N THR A 42 -3.65 -21.36 -0.70
CA THR A 42 -4.46 -22.55 -0.41
C THR A 42 -5.86 -22.21 0.09
N LEU A 43 -6.14 -20.94 0.36
CA LEU A 43 -7.41 -20.48 0.93
C LEU A 43 -8.37 -19.96 -0.14
N SER A 44 -9.68 -20.05 0.15
CA SER A 44 -10.65 -19.24 -0.58
C SER A 44 -10.53 -17.76 -0.20
N ALA A 45 -10.93 -16.83 -1.08
CA ALA A 45 -10.85 -15.40 -0.79
C ALA A 45 -11.58 -14.99 0.53
N PRO A 46 -12.79 -15.50 0.84
CA PRO A 46 -13.44 -15.23 2.13
C PRO A 46 -12.63 -15.72 3.33
N ALA A 47 -12.06 -16.94 3.26
CA ALA A 47 -11.24 -17.47 4.36
C ALA A 47 -9.92 -16.70 4.54
N ALA A 48 -9.32 -16.26 3.45
CA ALA A 48 -8.13 -15.43 3.48
C ALA A 48 -8.41 -14.04 4.09
N ARG A 49 -9.56 -13.42 3.80
CA ARG A 49 -10.00 -12.17 4.42
C ARG A 49 -10.22 -12.32 5.92
N GLU A 50 -10.94 -13.36 6.34
CA GLU A 50 -11.15 -13.63 7.76
C GLU A 50 -9.82 -13.79 8.53
N LEU A 51 -8.87 -14.50 7.94
CA LEU A 51 -7.53 -14.66 8.51
C LEU A 51 -6.78 -13.32 8.58
N TYR A 52 -6.83 -12.52 7.52
CA TYR A 52 -6.16 -11.23 7.44
C TYR A 52 -6.76 -10.23 8.45
N ASP A 53 -8.08 -10.19 8.58
CA ASP A 53 -8.78 -9.37 9.58
C ASP A 53 -8.36 -9.74 11.01
N LEU A 54 -8.22 -11.05 11.31
CA LEU A 54 -7.76 -11.51 12.62
C LEU A 54 -6.30 -11.12 12.91
N GLN A 55 -5.43 -11.11 11.91
CA GLN A 55 -4.03 -10.74 12.05
C GLN A 55 -3.82 -9.25 12.31
N THR A 56 -4.75 -8.42 11.85
CA THR A 56 -4.69 -6.96 11.93
C THR A 56 -5.57 -6.37 13.05
N ALA A 57 -6.45 -7.18 13.66
CA ALA A 57 -7.55 -6.74 14.53
C ALA A 57 -7.15 -6.03 15.83
N ASP A 58 -5.93 -6.15 16.33
CA ASP A 58 -5.58 -5.65 17.68
C ASP A 58 -4.32 -4.77 17.74
N ILE A 59 -3.86 -4.27 16.63
CA ILE A 59 -2.75 -3.29 16.61
C ILE A 59 -3.36 -1.89 16.80
N GLY A 60 -3.99 -1.67 17.96
CA GLY A 60 -4.69 -0.42 18.22
C GLY A 60 -3.76 0.78 18.32
N SER A 61 -3.87 1.73 17.40
CA SER A 61 -3.28 3.06 17.57
C SER A 61 -4.14 3.88 18.53
N THR A 62 -3.52 4.36 19.62
CA THR A 62 -4.14 5.30 20.56
C THR A 62 -3.86 6.76 20.23
N SER A 63 -3.29 7.04 19.04
CA SER A 63 -2.98 8.41 18.63
C SER A 63 -4.21 9.30 18.65
N PRO A 64 -4.17 10.41 19.39
CA PRO A 64 -5.28 11.35 19.44
C PRO A 64 -5.38 12.07 18.10
N LEU A 65 -6.50 11.86 17.38
CA LEU A 65 -6.85 12.62 16.19
C LEU A 65 -7.90 13.67 16.49
N GLY A 66 -7.99 14.69 15.65
CA GLY A 66 -9.03 15.71 15.73
C GLY A 66 -10.43 15.11 15.49
N SER A 67 -10.54 14.26 14.47
CA SER A 67 -11.77 13.48 14.23
C SER A 67 -11.51 12.29 13.31
N VAL A 68 -12.40 11.30 13.40
CA VAL A 68 -12.52 10.19 12.44
C VAL A 68 -14.00 10.05 12.08
N SER A 69 -14.33 10.04 10.79
CA SER A 69 -15.72 9.93 10.32
C SER A 69 -15.83 9.00 9.12
N ASN A 70 -16.89 8.18 9.11
CA ASN A 70 -17.22 7.32 7.98
C ASN A 70 -18.25 8.01 7.10
N HIS A 71 -18.09 7.89 5.80
CA HIS A 71 -19.02 8.40 4.80
C HIS A 71 -19.32 7.29 3.79
N VAL A 72 -20.53 7.35 3.23
CA VAL A 72 -20.91 6.51 2.09
C VAL A 72 -21.16 7.44 0.92
N ILE A 73 -20.49 7.20 -0.17
CA ILE A 73 -20.52 8.02 -1.37
C ILE A 73 -21.03 7.21 -2.56
N PRO A 74 -21.56 7.85 -3.61
CA PRO A 74 -21.88 7.15 -4.84
C PRO A 74 -20.60 6.60 -5.50
N GLY A 75 -20.55 5.30 -5.76
CA GLY A 75 -19.47 4.62 -6.48
C GLY A 75 -19.95 4.01 -7.80
N PRO A 76 -19.05 3.54 -8.67
CA PRO A 76 -19.40 2.94 -9.97
C PRO A 76 -20.19 1.63 -9.81
N GLY A 77 -19.98 0.90 -8.71
CA GLY A 77 -20.67 -0.35 -8.40
C GLY A 77 -21.81 -0.22 -7.41
N GLY A 78 -22.15 0.99 -6.97
CA GLY A 78 -23.13 1.26 -5.92
C GLY A 78 -22.55 2.11 -4.80
N ASP A 79 -22.97 1.88 -3.56
CA ASP A 79 -22.44 2.58 -2.39
C ASP A 79 -20.95 2.27 -2.17
N LEU A 80 -20.13 3.30 -1.99
CA LEU A 80 -18.69 3.21 -1.73
C LEU A 80 -18.38 3.87 -0.38
N ALA A 81 -17.84 3.10 0.56
CA ALA A 81 -17.47 3.63 1.86
C ALA A 81 -16.10 4.29 1.83
N ILE A 82 -15.96 5.41 2.54
CA ILE A 82 -14.68 6.07 2.81
C ILE A 82 -14.61 6.45 4.28
N ARG A 83 -13.38 6.49 4.82
CA ARG A 83 -13.11 6.98 6.18
C ARG A 83 -12.17 8.17 6.13
N VAL A 84 -12.59 9.26 6.76
CA VAL A 84 -11.83 10.52 6.83
C VAL A 84 -11.25 10.67 8.23
N TYR A 85 -9.93 10.73 8.32
CA TYR A 85 -9.16 11.03 9.52
C TYR A 85 -8.65 12.47 9.42
N LYS A 86 -8.81 13.25 10.48
CA LYS A 86 -8.30 14.62 10.54
C LYS A 86 -7.33 14.79 11.69
N PRO A 87 -6.22 15.51 11.50
CA PRO A 87 -5.28 15.80 12.56
C PRO A 87 -5.92 16.72 13.63
N VAL A 88 -5.32 16.75 14.82
CA VAL A 88 -5.66 17.75 15.81
C VAL A 88 -5.22 19.11 15.26
N PRO A 89 -6.11 20.13 15.15
CA PRO A 89 -5.69 21.44 14.64
C PRO A 89 -4.55 22.03 15.46
N GLY A 90 -3.46 22.40 14.81
CA GLY A 90 -2.33 23.06 15.48
C GLY A 90 -2.71 24.43 16.08
N ASN A 91 -3.67 25.12 15.46
CA ASN A 91 -4.33 26.32 15.97
C ASN A 91 -5.85 26.12 15.91
N PRO A 92 -6.55 25.98 17.05
CA PRO A 92 -7.99 25.78 17.08
C PRO A 92 -8.81 26.93 16.45
N ASP A 93 -8.23 28.13 16.39
CA ASP A 93 -8.86 29.32 15.81
C ASP A 93 -8.55 29.47 14.30
N SER A 94 -7.75 28.58 13.72
CA SER A 94 -7.45 28.60 12.28
C SER A 94 -8.64 28.06 11.49
N ALA A 95 -9.00 28.79 10.45
CA ALA A 95 -9.95 28.30 9.44
C ALA A 95 -9.26 27.45 8.33
N GLU A 96 -7.96 27.24 8.46
CA GLU A 96 -7.20 26.46 7.46
C GLU A 96 -7.55 24.98 7.54
N GLN A 97 -7.93 24.43 6.40
CA GLN A 97 -8.22 23.00 6.27
C GLN A 97 -6.92 22.22 6.03
N PRO A 98 -6.78 21.00 6.59
CA PRO A 98 -5.60 20.18 6.37
C PRO A 98 -5.47 19.73 4.91
N PRO A 99 -4.26 19.57 4.37
CA PRO A 99 -4.04 18.94 3.06
C PRO A 99 -4.69 17.56 2.99
N THR A 100 -4.95 17.07 1.78
CA THR A 100 -5.66 15.81 1.55
C THR A 100 -4.69 14.73 1.09
N LEU A 101 -4.65 13.61 1.81
CA LEU A 101 -3.95 12.40 1.43
C LEU A 101 -4.97 11.28 1.22
N MET A 102 -5.25 10.93 -0.05
CA MET A 102 -5.99 9.71 -0.36
C MET A 102 -5.13 8.50 -0.03
N TYR A 103 -5.71 7.50 0.62
CA TYR A 103 -5.03 6.26 0.96
C TYR A 103 -5.79 5.06 0.39
N PHE A 104 -5.10 4.26 -0.40
CA PHE A 104 -5.59 3.00 -0.96
C PHE A 104 -4.84 1.86 -0.28
N HIS A 105 -5.56 0.98 0.39
CA HIS A 105 -4.97 -0.08 1.18
C HIS A 105 -4.36 -1.20 0.31
N GLY A 106 -3.37 -1.92 0.86
CA GLY A 106 -2.82 -3.13 0.30
C GLY A 106 -3.74 -4.35 0.46
N GLY A 107 -3.22 -5.52 0.10
CA GLY A 107 -3.96 -6.79 0.20
C GLY A 107 -4.23 -7.45 -1.14
N GLY A 108 -3.43 -7.15 -2.18
CA GLY A 108 -3.49 -7.83 -3.48
C GLY A 108 -4.83 -7.69 -4.21
N TRP A 109 -5.56 -6.60 -3.98
CA TRP A 109 -6.92 -6.33 -4.51
C TRP A 109 -7.98 -7.36 -4.07
N VAL A 110 -7.65 -8.27 -3.16
CA VAL A 110 -8.51 -9.36 -2.66
C VAL A 110 -8.78 -9.23 -1.18
N LEU A 111 -7.83 -8.72 -0.42
CA LEU A 111 -7.84 -8.54 1.04
C LEU A 111 -7.82 -7.07 1.42
N GLY A 112 -8.03 -6.81 2.70
CA GLY A 112 -7.95 -5.46 3.26
C GLY A 112 -9.29 -4.75 3.28
N ASN A 113 -9.38 -3.78 4.18
CA ASN A 113 -10.55 -2.94 4.39
C ASN A 113 -10.15 -1.70 5.23
N LEU A 114 -11.13 -0.85 5.58
CA LEU A 114 -10.89 0.33 6.41
C LEU A 114 -10.34 0.00 7.80
N GLU A 115 -10.71 -1.16 8.37
CA GLU A 115 -10.26 -1.55 9.71
C GLU A 115 -8.83 -2.09 9.70
N THR A 116 -8.47 -2.89 8.71
CA THR A 116 -7.13 -3.49 8.62
C THR A 116 -6.02 -2.46 8.46
N HIS A 117 -6.35 -1.28 7.91
CA HIS A 117 -5.40 -0.18 7.70
C HIS A 117 -5.69 1.06 8.58
N ASP A 118 -6.58 0.95 9.57
CA ASP A 118 -6.91 2.07 10.47
C ASP A 118 -5.68 2.61 11.19
N VAL A 119 -4.80 1.73 11.69
CA VAL A 119 -3.60 2.12 12.43
C VAL A 119 -2.63 2.94 11.58
N VAL A 120 -2.33 2.50 10.37
CA VAL A 120 -1.40 3.21 9.48
C VAL A 120 -2.01 4.53 8.99
N CYS A 121 -3.32 4.58 8.72
CA CYS A 121 -4.02 5.81 8.35
C CYS A 121 -3.98 6.84 9.49
N ARG A 122 -4.15 6.40 10.75
CA ARG A 122 -3.98 7.27 11.94
C ARG A 122 -2.55 7.78 12.06
N ALA A 123 -1.57 6.91 11.92
CA ALA A 123 -0.16 7.27 11.98
C ALA A 123 0.23 8.27 10.87
N LEU A 124 -0.28 8.07 9.66
CA LEU A 124 -0.11 9.02 8.56
C LEU A 124 -0.76 10.37 8.90
N CYS A 125 -2.03 10.37 9.34
CA CYS A 125 -2.75 11.60 9.69
C CYS A 125 -2.00 12.44 10.74
N GLU A 126 -1.50 11.79 11.80
CA GLU A 126 -0.77 12.44 12.88
C GLU A 126 0.60 12.98 12.42
N ASN A 127 1.40 12.15 11.72
CA ASN A 127 2.80 12.49 11.42
C ASN A 127 2.98 13.31 10.14
N VAL A 128 1.98 13.33 9.26
CA VAL A 128 1.97 14.14 8.03
C VAL A 128 1.29 15.49 8.25
N ASP A 129 0.47 15.61 9.30
CA ASP A 129 -0.42 16.76 9.57
C ASP A 129 -1.39 17.03 8.39
N ALA A 130 -2.00 15.96 7.90
CA ALA A 130 -2.92 15.98 6.76
C ALA A 130 -4.18 15.18 7.06
N ALA A 131 -5.28 15.52 6.43
CA ALA A 131 -6.44 14.66 6.40
C ALA A 131 -6.13 13.42 5.54
N VAL A 132 -6.32 12.22 6.11
CA VAL A 132 -6.21 10.97 5.38
C VAL A 132 -7.62 10.49 5.02
N VAL A 133 -7.83 10.14 3.75
CA VAL A 133 -9.09 9.58 3.26
C VAL A 133 -8.83 8.17 2.76
N SER A 134 -9.21 7.18 3.56
CA SER A 134 -9.10 5.76 3.21
C SER A 134 -10.33 5.31 2.44
N VAL A 135 -10.14 4.49 1.41
CA VAL A 135 -11.18 4.04 0.49
C VAL A 135 -11.41 2.55 0.63
N GLU A 136 -12.67 2.16 0.86
CA GLU A 136 -13.12 0.76 0.85
C GLU A 136 -13.47 0.34 -0.58
N TYR A 137 -12.46 0.25 -1.44
CA TYR A 137 -12.68 -0.13 -2.84
C TYR A 137 -13.11 -1.59 -2.96
N ARG A 138 -13.88 -1.90 -4.01
CA ARG A 138 -14.36 -3.27 -4.29
C ARG A 138 -13.22 -4.25 -4.51
N LEU A 139 -13.38 -5.45 -4.02
CA LEU A 139 -12.36 -6.50 -4.00
C LEU A 139 -12.69 -7.65 -4.97
N ALA A 140 -11.66 -8.19 -5.57
CA ALA A 140 -11.72 -9.46 -6.30
C ALA A 140 -11.82 -10.64 -5.31
N PRO A 141 -12.38 -11.79 -5.72
CA PRO A 141 -12.89 -12.11 -7.06
C PRO A 141 -14.31 -11.63 -7.34
N GLU A 142 -15.03 -11.07 -6.35
CA GLU A 142 -16.42 -10.64 -6.52
C GLU A 142 -16.50 -9.50 -7.55
N ASP A 143 -15.58 -8.56 -7.47
CA ASP A 143 -15.45 -7.42 -8.36
C ASP A 143 -14.00 -7.35 -8.88
N PRO A 144 -13.67 -8.11 -9.94
CA PRO A 144 -12.31 -8.14 -10.48
C PRO A 144 -11.94 -6.82 -11.18
N PHE A 145 -10.74 -6.75 -11.71
CA PHE A 145 -10.30 -5.63 -12.55
C PHE A 145 -11.35 -5.29 -13.64
N PRO A 146 -11.67 -4.01 -13.84
CA PRO A 146 -11.06 -2.79 -13.31
C PRO A 146 -11.81 -2.16 -12.11
N ALA A 147 -12.58 -2.91 -11.31
CA ALA A 147 -13.44 -2.35 -10.27
C ALA A 147 -12.66 -1.49 -9.23
N ALA A 148 -11.55 -1.99 -8.72
CA ALA A 148 -10.76 -1.28 -7.71
C ALA A 148 -10.19 0.07 -8.20
N PRO A 149 -9.50 0.18 -9.35
CA PRO A 149 -9.03 1.47 -9.84
C PRO A 149 -10.17 2.44 -10.16
N ASP A 150 -11.31 1.96 -10.62
CA ASP A 150 -12.47 2.82 -10.91
C ASP A 150 -13.09 3.39 -9.62
N ASP A 151 -13.15 2.60 -8.55
CA ASP A 151 -13.61 3.07 -7.24
C ASP A 151 -12.63 4.09 -6.64
N CYS A 152 -11.31 3.84 -6.72
CA CYS A 152 -10.30 4.75 -6.21
C CYS A 152 -10.30 6.10 -6.94
N GLU A 153 -10.44 6.08 -8.26
CA GLU A 153 -10.61 7.30 -9.07
C GLU A 153 -11.88 8.05 -8.66
N THR A 154 -13.02 7.34 -8.58
CA THR A 154 -14.32 7.94 -8.24
C THR A 154 -14.30 8.54 -6.84
N ALA A 155 -13.76 7.83 -5.85
CA ALA A 155 -13.61 8.35 -4.49
C ALA A 155 -12.76 9.62 -4.45
N THR A 156 -11.66 9.65 -5.20
CA THR A 156 -10.78 10.82 -5.25
C THR A 156 -11.46 12.02 -5.89
N ARG A 157 -12.18 11.84 -7.00
CA ARG A 157 -12.97 12.91 -7.63
C ARG A 157 -14.05 13.44 -6.68
N TRP A 158 -14.76 12.52 -6.01
CA TRP A 158 -15.79 12.91 -5.04
C TRP A 158 -15.20 13.74 -3.88
N VAL A 159 -14.05 13.34 -3.34
CA VAL A 159 -13.37 14.08 -2.25
C VAL A 159 -13.02 15.49 -2.70
N VAL A 160 -12.50 15.66 -3.91
CA VAL A 160 -12.17 16.98 -4.47
C VAL A 160 -13.43 17.85 -4.62
N GLU A 161 -14.51 17.30 -5.14
CA GLU A 161 -15.78 18.00 -5.35
C GLU A 161 -16.49 18.36 -4.04
N ASN A 162 -16.26 17.61 -2.98
CA ASN A 162 -16.91 17.74 -1.69
C ASN A 162 -15.96 18.19 -0.55
N ALA A 163 -14.77 18.67 -0.89
CA ALA A 163 -13.71 19.00 0.06
C ALA A 163 -14.17 19.90 1.20
N ASP A 164 -14.88 20.98 0.91
CA ASP A 164 -15.42 21.89 1.91
C ASP A 164 -16.39 21.20 2.88
N SER A 165 -17.24 20.31 2.38
CA SER A 165 -18.26 19.63 3.19
C SER A 165 -17.67 18.64 4.17
N ILE A 166 -16.53 18.01 3.79
CA ILE A 166 -15.80 17.10 4.67
C ILE A 166 -14.62 17.79 5.39
N GLY A 167 -14.41 19.09 5.14
CA GLY A 167 -13.44 19.95 5.83
C GLY A 167 -11.98 19.56 5.57
N VAL A 168 -11.59 19.45 4.29
CA VAL A 168 -10.23 19.14 3.81
C VAL A 168 -9.82 20.08 2.67
N ASP A 169 -8.54 20.27 2.48
CA ASP A 169 -8.00 21.08 1.38
C ASP A 169 -7.57 20.19 0.19
N ALA A 170 -8.44 20.10 -0.81
CA ALA A 170 -8.17 19.34 -2.02
C ALA A 170 -7.25 20.07 -3.03
N SER A 171 -6.88 21.33 -2.81
CA SER A 171 -5.86 22.01 -3.62
C SER A 171 -4.46 21.46 -3.34
N ARG A 172 -4.29 20.83 -2.17
CA ARG A 172 -3.08 20.12 -1.73
C ARG A 172 -3.34 18.60 -1.68
N LEU A 173 -3.84 18.04 -2.79
CA LEU A 173 -4.18 16.61 -2.92
C LEU A 173 -2.92 15.78 -3.19
N ALA A 174 -2.73 14.70 -2.43
CA ALA A 174 -1.76 13.65 -2.70
C ALA A 174 -2.41 12.27 -2.70
N LEU A 175 -1.79 11.31 -3.40
CA LEU A 175 -2.22 9.91 -3.46
C LEU A 175 -1.19 9.04 -2.74
N CYS A 176 -1.64 8.07 -1.96
CA CYS A 176 -0.79 7.13 -1.24
C CYS A 176 -1.42 5.74 -1.24
N GLY A 177 -0.59 4.73 -1.22
CA GLY A 177 -1.03 3.36 -1.00
C GLY A 177 0.14 2.40 -0.87
N ASP A 178 -0.13 1.25 -0.26
CA ASP A 178 0.83 0.19 -0.06
C ASP A 178 0.50 -1.04 -0.92
N SER A 179 1.52 -1.68 -1.50
CA SER A 179 1.37 -2.92 -2.29
C SER A 179 0.39 -2.74 -3.46
N ALA A 180 -0.71 -3.47 -3.50
CA ALA A 180 -1.82 -3.26 -4.44
C ALA A 180 -2.39 -1.83 -4.37
N GLY A 181 -2.44 -1.22 -3.18
CA GLY A 181 -2.83 0.17 -3.01
C GLY A 181 -1.82 1.14 -3.62
N GLY A 182 -0.53 0.82 -3.57
CA GLY A 182 0.51 1.56 -4.29
C GLY A 182 0.34 1.50 -5.81
N ASN A 183 -0.07 0.34 -6.33
CA ASN A 183 -0.50 0.22 -7.73
C ASN A 183 -1.68 1.15 -8.02
N LEU A 184 -2.74 1.09 -7.21
CA LEU A 184 -3.93 1.93 -7.40
C LEU A 184 -3.61 3.43 -7.34
N ALA A 185 -2.69 3.85 -6.45
CA ALA A 185 -2.23 5.24 -6.38
C ALA A 185 -1.52 5.67 -7.67
N ALA A 186 -0.65 4.81 -8.22
CA ALA A 186 0.03 5.06 -9.49
C ALA A 186 -0.95 5.13 -10.67
N VAL A 187 -1.94 4.22 -10.72
CA VAL A 187 -2.97 4.19 -11.77
C VAL A 187 -3.83 5.46 -11.73
N VAL A 188 -4.31 5.86 -10.54
CA VAL A 188 -5.12 7.08 -10.40
C VAL A 188 -4.30 8.31 -10.75
N ALA A 189 -3.01 8.37 -10.36
CA ALA A 189 -2.11 9.45 -10.75
C ALA A 189 -1.98 9.56 -12.28
N GLN A 190 -1.83 8.43 -12.99
CA GLN A 190 -1.76 8.41 -14.45
C GLN A 190 -3.07 8.89 -15.10
N ARG A 191 -4.23 8.40 -14.63
CA ARG A 191 -5.52 8.82 -15.14
C ARG A 191 -5.73 10.32 -14.96
N PHE A 192 -5.34 10.87 -13.80
CA PHE A 192 -5.48 12.31 -13.51
C PHE A 192 -4.46 13.20 -14.24
N ALA A 193 -3.32 12.66 -14.62
CA ALA A 193 -2.41 13.39 -15.51
C ALA A 193 -3.00 13.64 -16.90
N VAL A 194 -3.95 12.79 -17.35
CA VAL A 194 -4.67 12.94 -18.63
C VAL A 194 -5.93 13.79 -18.46
N ASP A 195 -6.77 13.44 -17.49
CA ASP A 195 -8.04 14.12 -17.21
C ASP A 195 -8.43 13.97 -15.73
N GLY A 196 -8.19 14.99 -14.94
CA GLY A 196 -8.53 14.92 -13.53
C GLY A 196 -8.07 16.12 -12.70
N PRO A 197 -8.32 16.06 -11.39
CA PRO A 197 -7.81 17.04 -10.46
C PRO A 197 -6.27 17.01 -10.41
N LYS A 198 -5.68 18.18 -10.14
CA LYS A 198 -4.22 18.28 -9.96
C LYS A 198 -3.79 17.51 -8.72
N VAL A 199 -2.89 16.56 -8.90
CA VAL A 199 -2.25 15.80 -7.81
C VAL A 199 -0.89 16.42 -7.50
N ALA A 200 -0.65 16.78 -6.24
CA ALA A 200 0.58 17.40 -5.77
C ALA A 200 1.74 16.40 -5.72
N ALA A 201 1.45 15.15 -5.33
CA ALA A 201 2.43 14.08 -5.19
C ALA A 201 1.77 12.71 -5.16
N GLN A 202 2.54 11.67 -5.45
CA GLN A 202 2.18 10.27 -5.25
C GLN A 202 3.20 9.58 -4.33
N VAL A 203 2.71 8.75 -3.40
CA VAL A 203 3.52 7.98 -2.45
C VAL A 203 3.20 6.50 -2.65
N LEU A 204 4.18 5.76 -3.12
CA LEU A 204 4.05 4.37 -3.55
C LEU A 204 4.88 3.48 -2.63
N ILE A 205 4.20 2.75 -1.75
CA ILE A 205 4.84 1.91 -0.74
C ILE A 205 4.91 0.48 -1.28
N TYR A 206 6.12 -0.03 -1.52
CA TYR A 206 6.42 -1.33 -2.13
C TYR A 206 5.39 -1.75 -3.20
N PRO A 207 5.17 -0.90 -4.22
CA PRO A 207 4.05 -1.07 -5.14
C PRO A 207 4.25 -2.26 -6.08
N SER A 208 3.16 -2.93 -6.47
CA SER A 208 3.12 -3.83 -7.61
C SER A 208 2.78 -3.02 -8.87
N THR A 209 3.70 -2.85 -9.80
CA THR A 209 3.55 -1.92 -10.93
C THR A 209 3.50 -2.59 -12.32
N ASP A 210 3.90 -3.86 -12.39
CA ASP A 210 3.90 -4.64 -13.63
C ASP A 210 3.48 -6.09 -13.38
N LEU A 211 2.21 -6.39 -13.63
CA LEU A 211 1.64 -7.73 -13.45
C LEU A 211 2.07 -8.70 -14.56
N SER A 212 2.64 -8.19 -15.66
CA SER A 212 3.06 -8.99 -16.80
C SER A 212 4.47 -9.59 -16.64
N ASP A 213 5.31 -9.01 -15.76
CA ASP A 213 6.70 -9.44 -15.55
C ASP A 213 6.90 -10.16 -14.20
N LEU A 214 6.79 -11.47 -14.23
CA LEU A 214 7.11 -12.36 -13.09
C LEU A 214 8.54 -12.93 -13.13
N THR A 215 9.46 -12.24 -13.82
CA THR A 215 10.85 -12.75 -14.00
C THR A 215 11.89 -11.98 -13.21
N ARG A 216 11.51 -10.93 -12.52
CA ARG A 216 12.43 -10.05 -11.76
C ARG A 216 13.23 -10.82 -10.72
N PRO A 217 14.53 -10.50 -10.54
CA PRO A 217 15.42 -11.23 -9.63
C PRO A 217 14.93 -11.26 -8.18
N SER A 218 14.34 -10.14 -7.67
CA SER A 218 13.82 -10.09 -6.30
C SER A 218 12.65 -11.05 -6.09
N LEU A 219 11.78 -11.23 -7.09
CA LEU A 219 10.70 -12.20 -7.02
C LEU A 219 11.22 -13.62 -6.76
N LYS A 220 12.31 -14.01 -7.44
CA LYS A 220 12.92 -15.34 -7.25
C LYS A 220 13.70 -15.45 -5.94
N ARG A 221 14.45 -14.39 -5.58
CA ARG A 221 15.27 -14.37 -4.37
C ARG A 221 14.43 -14.39 -3.10
N ASN A 222 13.31 -13.67 -3.11
CA ASN A 222 12.43 -13.49 -1.96
C ASN A 222 11.09 -14.23 -2.11
N SER A 223 11.05 -15.28 -2.97
CA SER A 223 9.82 -16.02 -3.31
C SER A 223 9.14 -16.72 -2.13
N GLU A 224 9.90 -17.02 -1.07
CA GLU A 224 9.45 -17.76 0.10
C GLU A 224 10.12 -17.24 1.37
N GLY A 225 9.43 -17.39 2.53
CA GLY A 225 10.01 -17.13 3.85
C GLY A 225 9.92 -15.68 4.35
N TYR A 226 9.27 -14.76 3.59
CA TYR A 226 9.19 -13.33 3.90
C TYR A 226 7.75 -12.77 3.88
N LEU A 227 6.76 -13.55 4.30
CA LEU A 227 5.31 -13.31 4.30
C LEU A 227 4.69 -13.30 2.90
N LEU A 228 5.05 -12.34 2.05
CA LEU A 228 4.60 -12.35 0.67
C LEU A 228 5.42 -13.37 -0.12
N THR A 229 4.72 -14.34 -0.73
CA THR A 229 5.33 -15.40 -1.53
C THR A 229 4.97 -15.26 -3.02
N GLU A 230 5.76 -15.87 -3.89
CA GLU A 230 5.41 -15.96 -5.32
C GLU A 230 4.07 -16.68 -5.53
N ALA A 231 3.78 -17.71 -4.72
CA ALA A 231 2.51 -18.43 -4.77
C ALA A 231 1.32 -17.51 -4.41
N ALA A 232 1.46 -16.72 -3.34
CA ALA A 232 0.46 -15.75 -2.93
C ALA A 232 0.26 -14.66 -4.00
N MET A 233 1.32 -14.15 -4.61
CA MET A 233 1.22 -13.16 -5.70
C MET A 233 0.45 -13.72 -6.90
N LYS A 234 0.76 -14.94 -7.34
CA LYS A 234 0.01 -15.61 -8.42
C LYS A 234 -1.46 -15.81 -8.07
N TRP A 235 -1.74 -16.15 -6.81
CA TRP A 235 -3.09 -16.30 -6.31
C TRP A 235 -3.86 -14.97 -6.37
N PHE A 236 -3.27 -13.86 -5.90
CA PHE A 236 -3.86 -12.53 -6.01
C PHE A 236 -4.16 -12.15 -7.47
N TYR A 237 -3.17 -12.32 -8.34
CA TYR A 237 -3.33 -11.98 -9.77
C TYR A 237 -4.41 -12.81 -10.45
N SER A 238 -4.53 -14.10 -10.10
CA SER A 238 -5.57 -14.99 -10.67
C SER A 238 -7.00 -14.61 -10.26
N HIS A 239 -7.17 -13.95 -9.10
CA HIS A 239 -8.46 -13.42 -8.66
C HIS A 239 -8.76 -12.05 -9.25
N TYR A 240 -7.73 -11.20 -9.36
CA TYR A 240 -7.87 -9.82 -9.80
C TYR A 240 -8.02 -9.70 -11.32
N ILE A 241 -7.22 -10.43 -12.10
CA ILE A 241 -7.21 -10.41 -13.56
C ILE A 241 -7.99 -11.61 -14.09
N THR A 242 -9.14 -11.35 -14.68
CA THR A 242 -9.99 -12.40 -15.28
C THR A 242 -9.79 -12.57 -16.79
N ASP A 243 -9.40 -11.50 -17.49
CA ASP A 243 -8.94 -11.54 -18.87
C ASP A 243 -7.41 -11.48 -18.92
N PRO A 244 -6.74 -12.51 -19.44
CA PRO A 244 -5.27 -12.52 -19.52
C PRO A 244 -4.65 -11.33 -20.27
N ASP A 245 -5.38 -10.70 -21.18
CA ASP A 245 -4.89 -9.53 -21.92
C ASP A 245 -4.79 -8.29 -21.01
N ASP A 246 -5.55 -8.24 -19.93
CA ASP A 246 -5.55 -7.13 -18.97
C ASP A 246 -4.27 -7.06 -18.12
N VAL A 247 -3.42 -8.08 -18.07
CA VAL A 247 -2.13 -8.00 -17.38
C VAL A 247 -1.23 -6.90 -17.95
N THR A 248 -1.42 -6.53 -19.22
CA THR A 248 -0.67 -5.46 -19.89
C THR A 248 -1.43 -4.14 -19.97
N ASN A 249 -2.65 -4.09 -19.45
CA ASN A 249 -3.44 -2.86 -19.39
C ASN A 249 -2.78 -1.87 -18.42
N PRO A 250 -2.51 -0.61 -18.82
CA PRO A 250 -1.92 0.39 -17.93
C PRO A 250 -2.69 0.63 -16.62
N SER A 251 -4.00 0.38 -16.60
CA SER A 251 -4.81 0.47 -15.38
C SER A 251 -4.64 -0.73 -14.43
N ALA A 252 -3.97 -1.81 -14.87
CA ALA A 252 -3.53 -2.93 -14.03
C ALA A 252 -2.02 -2.88 -13.79
N SER A 253 -1.25 -2.57 -14.85
CA SER A 253 0.21 -2.49 -14.84
C SER A 253 0.67 -1.06 -15.20
N PRO A 254 0.69 -0.13 -14.23
CA PRO A 254 1.05 1.27 -14.48
C PRO A 254 2.46 1.47 -15.04
N MET A 255 3.37 0.50 -14.89
CA MET A 255 4.67 0.49 -15.56
C MET A 255 4.56 0.61 -17.09
N LEU A 256 3.49 0.09 -17.68
CA LEU A 256 3.27 0.05 -19.12
C LEU A 256 2.48 1.24 -19.65
N GLY A 257 2.11 2.17 -18.76
CA GLY A 257 1.36 3.37 -19.09
C GLY A 257 2.22 4.57 -19.49
N GLU A 258 1.58 5.73 -19.66
CA GLU A 258 2.27 7.01 -19.91
C GLU A 258 2.84 7.55 -18.58
N LEU A 259 4.16 7.66 -18.49
CA LEU A 259 4.85 8.08 -17.28
C LEU A 259 5.25 9.56 -17.29
N SER A 260 5.23 10.22 -18.44
CA SER A 260 5.53 11.65 -18.53
C SER A 260 4.40 12.50 -17.92
N GLY A 261 4.76 13.61 -17.29
CA GLY A 261 3.78 14.50 -16.67
C GLY A 261 3.14 13.97 -15.38
N GLN A 262 3.60 12.83 -14.86
CA GLN A 262 3.17 12.31 -13.56
C GLN A 262 3.55 13.25 -12.42
N PRO A 263 2.76 13.30 -11.32
CA PRO A 263 3.13 14.09 -10.16
C PRO A 263 4.44 13.59 -9.52
N PRO A 264 5.18 14.45 -8.80
CA PRO A 264 6.34 14.04 -8.02
C PRO A 264 6.06 12.79 -7.20
N ALA A 265 7.01 11.84 -7.14
CA ALA A 265 6.81 10.54 -6.55
C ALA A 265 7.80 10.25 -5.42
N LEU A 266 7.29 9.70 -4.31
CA LEU A 266 8.08 8.98 -3.32
C LEU A 266 7.80 7.48 -3.51
N VAL A 267 8.84 6.71 -3.81
CA VAL A 267 8.75 5.25 -3.92
C VAL A 267 9.56 4.62 -2.78
N ILE A 268 8.89 3.85 -1.94
CA ILE A 268 9.49 3.13 -0.81
C ILE A 268 9.46 1.63 -1.13
N THR A 269 10.57 0.93 -0.90
CA THR A 269 10.67 -0.52 -1.06
C THR A 269 11.31 -1.18 0.16
N ALA A 270 11.15 -2.49 0.30
CA ALA A 270 11.78 -3.31 1.32
C ALA A 270 12.79 -4.27 0.69
N GLU A 271 13.93 -4.54 1.37
CA GLU A 271 15.01 -5.37 0.81
C GLU A 271 14.58 -6.83 0.61
N PHE A 272 13.88 -7.40 1.59
CA PHE A 272 13.40 -8.79 1.58
C PHE A 272 11.96 -8.90 1.07
N ASP A 273 11.71 -8.33 -0.11
CA ASP A 273 10.40 -8.24 -0.73
C ASP A 273 10.46 -8.76 -2.18
N PRO A 274 9.55 -9.65 -2.60
CA PRO A 274 9.42 -10.03 -4.01
C PRO A 274 9.25 -8.82 -4.95
N LEU A 275 8.59 -7.75 -4.49
CA LEU A 275 8.30 -6.54 -5.27
C LEU A 275 9.43 -5.49 -5.24
N LEU A 276 10.59 -5.75 -4.60
CA LEU A 276 11.70 -4.80 -4.53
C LEU A 276 12.12 -4.29 -5.92
N ASP A 277 12.41 -5.21 -6.85
CA ASP A 277 12.87 -4.81 -8.18
C ASP A 277 11.76 -4.20 -9.03
N ASP A 278 10.49 -4.51 -8.76
CA ASP A 278 9.34 -3.88 -9.40
C ASP A 278 9.24 -2.40 -9.02
N GLY A 279 9.22 -2.10 -7.72
CA GLY A 279 9.20 -0.72 -7.24
C GLY A 279 10.41 0.10 -7.67
N ARG A 280 11.62 -0.50 -7.65
CA ARG A 280 12.85 0.15 -8.14
C ARG A 280 12.76 0.48 -9.62
N ALA A 281 12.33 -0.47 -10.44
CA ALA A 281 12.20 -0.28 -11.89
C ALA A 281 11.17 0.81 -12.21
N TYR A 282 10.06 0.88 -11.47
CA TYR A 282 9.06 1.93 -11.67
C TYR A 282 9.61 3.31 -11.30
N ALA A 283 10.35 3.42 -10.19
CA ALA A 283 11.02 4.67 -9.83
C ALA A 283 12.00 5.15 -10.90
N ASP A 284 12.78 4.23 -11.49
CA ASP A 284 13.73 4.54 -12.56
C ASP A 284 13.01 4.92 -13.87
N ALA A 285 11.90 4.28 -14.19
CA ALA A 285 11.08 4.60 -15.34
C ALA A 285 10.45 6.00 -15.22
N LEU A 286 9.91 6.35 -14.05
CA LEU A 286 9.40 7.70 -13.77
C LEU A 286 10.50 8.77 -13.90
N ARG A 287 11.71 8.54 -13.35
CA ARG A 287 12.85 9.46 -13.52
C ARG A 287 13.22 9.64 -15.00
N THR A 288 13.24 8.54 -15.74
CA THR A 288 13.54 8.57 -17.19
C THR A 288 12.50 9.37 -17.96
N ALA A 289 11.25 9.34 -17.50
CA ALA A 289 10.15 10.14 -18.05
C ALA A 289 10.17 11.63 -17.58
N GLY A 290 11.15 12.03 -16.76
CA GLY A 290 11.32 13.41 -16.30
C GLY A 290 10.53 13.74 -15.02
N VAL A 291 9.99 12.77 -14.32
CA VAL A 291 9.30 12.96 -13.04
C VAL A 291 10.33 13.15 -11.91
N ASP A 292 10.05 14.06 -10.99
CA ASP A 292 10.83 14.22 -9.75
C ASP A 292 10.54 13.04 -8.81
N VAL A 293 11.54 12.17 -8.59
CA VAL A 293 11.38 10.92 -7.84
C VAL A 293 12.38 10.82 -6.70
N GLU A 294 11.86 10.71 -5.50
CA GLU A 294 12.59 10.21 -4.34
C GLU A 294 12.37 8.69 -4.22
N TYR A 295 13.46 7.92 -4.17
CA TYR A 295 13.42 6.47 -3.96
C TYR A 295 14.14 6.13 -2.66
N VAL A 296 13.49 5.32 -1.82
CA VAL A 296 14.03 4.87 -0.53
C VAL A 296 13.83 3.36 -0.40
N GLU A 297 14.92 2.64 -0.26
CA GLU A 297 14.92 1.23 0.11
C GLU A 297 15.17 1.09 1.61
N TYR A 298 14.37 0.26 2.28
CA TYR A 298 14.54 -0.06 3.69
C TYR A 298 15.31 -1.37 3.84
N PRO A 299 16.61 -1.31 4.22
CA PRO A 299 17.43 -2.50 4.42
C PRO A 299 16.88 -3.36 5.56
N GLY A 300 16.95 -4.65 5.41
CA GLY A 300 16.49 -5.61 6.41
C GLY A 300 14.98 -5.76 6.51
N GLN A 301 14.20 -4.94 5.81
CA GLN A 301 12.74 -4.96 5.92
C GLN A 301 12.09 -5.93 4.92
N ILE A 302 10.88 -6.34 5.27
CA ILE A 302 10.04 -7.26 4.52
C ILE A 302 8.83 -6.54 3.93
N HIS A 303 8.14 -7.19 2.98
CA HIS A 303 6.83 -6.72 2.56
C HIS A 303 5.92 -6.52 3.77
N THR A 304 5.02 -5.52 3.75
CA THR A 304 4.12 -5.11 4.85
C THR A 304 4.75 -4.32 6.00
N PHE A 305 6.08 -4.14 6.08
CA PHE A 305 6.71 -3.43 7.21
C PHE A 305 6.08 -2.06 7.49
N PHE A 306 5.65 -1.35 6.44
CA PHE A 306 5.07 -0.01 6.55
C PHE A 306 3.78 0.02 7.38
N THR A 307 2.96 -1.02 7.30
CA THR A 307 1.69 -1.12 8.03
C THR A 307 1.86 -1.66 9.46
N GLN A 308 3.07 -2.12 9.84
CA GLN A 308 3.38 -2.68 11.17
C GLN A 308 3.71 -1.59 12.19
N VAL A 309 2.90 -0.53 12.25
CA VAL A 309 3.08 0.58 13.18
C VAL A 309 3.01 0.09 14.63
N GLY A 310 4.06 0.38 15.40
CA GLY A 310 4.19 -0.08 16.79
C GLY A 310 4.82 -1.46 16.97
N LEU A 311 5.04 -2.21 15.90
CA LEU A 311 5.76 -3.50 15.91
C LEU A 311 7.13 -3.38 15.25
N ILE A 312 7.25 -2.61 14.18
CA ILE A 312 8.49 -2.34 13.43
C ILE A 312 8.77 -0.84 13.48
N ASP A 313 9.90 -0.45 14.05
CA ASP A 313 10.28 0.97 14.20
C ASP A 313 10.41 1.70 12.85
N ASP A 314 10.91 1.00 11.83
CA ASP A 314 11.03 1.53 10.48
C ASP A 314 9.67 1.86 9.83
N SER A 315 8.57 1.27 10.30
CA SER A 315 7.23 1.68 9.89
C SER A 315 7.00 3.17 10.18
N LEU A 316 7.25 3.60 11.43
CA LEU A 316 7.07 4.98 11.82
C LEU A 316 8.13 5.91 11.18
N HIS A 317 9.34 5.42 10.93
CA HIS A 317 10.36 6.16 10.16
C HIS A 317 9.88 6.41 8.72
N ALA A 318 9.30 5.41 8.08
CA ALA A 318 8.76 5.53 6.73
C ALA A 318 7.55 6.49 6.69
N VAL A 319 6.64 6.41 7.67
CA VAL A 319 5.52 7.36 7.81
C VAL A 319 6.02 8.80 7.94
N ARG A 320 7.04 9.06 8.77
CA ARG A 320 7.64 10.40 8.91
C ARG A 320 8.34 10.86 7.63
N ARG A 321 8.94 9.93 6.87
CA ARG A 321 9.51 10.24 5.55
C ARG A 321 8.45 10.69 4.57
N VAL A 322 7.28 10.03 4.55
CA VAL A 322 6.11 10.46 3.79
C VAL A 322 5.74 11.89 4.16
N GLY A 323 5.65 12.21 5.44
CA GLY A 323 5.36 13.57 5.91
C GLY A 323 6.36 14.60 5.43
N THR A 324 7.66 14.30 5.52
CA THR A 324 8.73 15.20 5.06
C THR A 324 8.61 15.48 3.55
N PHE A 325 8.40 14.43 2.76
CA PHE A 325 8.24 14.54 1.31
C PHE A 325 7.01 15.37 0.94
N LEU A 326 5.85 15.02 1.48
CA LEU A 326 4.58 15.70 1.15
C LEU A 326 4.58 17.16 1.56
N ASN A 327 5.08 17.50 2.76
CA ASN A 327 5.16 18.88 3.23
C ASN A 327 6.06 19.74 2.32
N THR A 328 7.14 19.17 1.78
CA THR A 328 7.95 19.85 0.77
C THR A 328 7.14 20.15 -0.48
N LYS A 329 6.41 19.14 -1.02
CA LYS A 329 5.63 19.30 -2.25
C LYS A 329 4.44 20.26 -2.10
N TRP A 330 3.75 20.22 -0.98
CA TRP A 330 2.66 21.16 -0.68
C TRP A 330 3.14 22.60 -0.50
N THR A 331 4.32 22.80 0.10
CA THR A 331 4.91 24.14 0.21
C THR A 331 5.27 24.72 -1.17
N GLU A 332 5.83 23.90 -2.07
CA GLU A 332 6.16 24.32 -3.44
C GLU A 332 4.92 24.83 -4.22
N ILE A 333 3.75 24.24 -4.00
CA ILE A 333 2.48 24.65 -4.62
C ILE A 333 2.00 26.00 -4.05
N SER A 334 2.16 26.21 -2.74
CA SER A 334 1.68 27.43 -2.06
C SER A 334 2.47 28.70 -2.43
N VAL A 335 3.64 28.54 -3.06
CA VAL A 335 4.54 29.66 -3.47
C VAL A 335 4.37 30.03 -4.95
N GLN A 336 3.67 29.20 -5.74
CA GLN A 336 3.34 29.49 -7.15
C GLN A 336 2.00 30.20 -7.28
#